data_f8cc30e3c325e3b081412f58c581ac93
#
_entry.id   f8cc30e3c325e3b081412f58c581ac93
#
_cell.length_a   1.000
_cell.length_b   1.000
_cell.length_c   1.000
_cell.angle_alpha   90.00
_cell.angle_beta   90.00
_cell.angle_gamma   90.00
#
_symmetry.space_group_name_H-M   'P 1'
#
loop_
_entity.id
_entity.type
_entity.pdbx_description
1 polymer ?
#
loop_
_entity_poly.entity_id
_entity_poly.type
_entity_poly.pdbx_seq_one_letter_code
_entity_poly.pdbx_strand_id
1 'polypeptide(L)'
;MAMQVKTRPAPTPDDLVDLARRHFIRGERLDVAGLGEELGISRATAYRWAGNEETLTGRVIASLAEATFRRCVKEARGKGLDKVLDAERRGLRYMASFAPYRAFLEREDAMTSMRIVASKDGPVQPLQIRQHEEWLRELVESGEIELSVDPHTMAYALVRTAEAFLYADLIAGEDMDIDKAIAVMRLLLR
;
A
#
# COMPACT_ATOMS: atom_id res chain seq x y z
N MET A 1 -39.76 -11.65 -30.40
CA MET A 1 -38.84 -12.11 -29.35
C MET A 1 -38.01 -10.88 -28.94
N ALA A 2 -38.39 -10.21 -27.84
CA ALA A 2 -37.75 -8.96 -27.40
C ALA A 2 -36.44 -9.32 -26.67
N MET A 3 -35.34 -8.85 -27.22
CA MET A 3 -34.01 -8.96 -26.64
C MET A 3 -33.97 -8.09 -25.37
N GLN A 4 -33.95 -8.74 -24.18
CA GLN A 4 -33.75 -8.03 -22.92
C GLN A 4 -32.36 -7.39 -22.94
N VAL A 5 -32.30 -6.06 -23.10
CA VAL A 5 -31.11 -5.27 -22.89
C VAL A 5 -30.81 -5.37 -21.38
N LYS A 6 -29.77 -6.16 -20.99
CA LYS A 6 -29.23 -6.15 -19.63
C LYS A 6 -28.68 -4.75 -19.36
N THR A 7 -29.45 -3.93 -18.70
CA THR A 7 -28.97 -2.63 -18.19
C THR A 7 -27.80 -2.89 -17.24
N ARG A 8 -26.64 -2.36 -17.58
CA ARG A 8 -25.46 -2.40 -16.71
C ARG A 8 -25.83 -1.64 -15.42
N PRO A 9 -25.54 -2.21 -14.22
CA PRO A 9 -25.82 -1.50 -12.97
C PRO A 9 -25.12 -0.12 -12.98
N ALA A 10 -25.73 0.85 -12.30
CA ALA A 10 -25.17 2.19 -12.18
C ALA A 10 -23.78 2.10 -11.52
N PRO A 11 -22.79 2.90 -11.98
CA PRO A 11 -21.45 2.93 -11.39
C PRO A 11 -21.49 3.32 -9.91
N THR A 12 -20.55 2.78 -9.16
CA THR A 12 -20.37 2.99 -7.71
C THR A 12 -19.03 3.69 -7.41
N PRO A 13 -18.81 4.21 -6.20
CA PRO A 13 -17.49 4.72 -5.79
C PRO A 13 -16.38 3.67 -5.92
N ASP A 14 -16.67 2.39 -5.70
CA ASP A 14 -15.69 1.32 -5.80
C ASP A 14 -15.30 1.06 -7.27
N ASP A 15 -16.23 1.19 -8.22
CA ASP A 15 -15.92 1.10 -9.64
C ASP A 15 -14.92 2.20 -10.07
N LEU A 16 -15.01 3.40 -9.48
CA LEU A 16 -14.07 4.49 -9.73
C LEU A 16 -12.66 4.14 -9.21
N VAL A 17 -12.56 3.59 -8.01
CA VAL A 17 -11.26 3.16 -7.44
C VAL A 17 -10.67 2.00 -8.25
N ASP A 18 -11.50 1.04 -8.66
CA ASP A 18 -11.05 -0.08 -9.48
C ASP A 18 -10.59 0.36 -10.87
N LEU A 19 -11.26 1.34 -11.46
CA LEU A 19 -10.82 1.94 -12.72
C LEU A 19 -9.49 2.68 -12.51
N ALA A 20 -9.40 3.53 -11.49
CA ALA A 20 -8.17 4.26 -11.15
C ALA A 20 -7.00 3.30 -10.89
N ARG A 21 -7.25 2.16 -10.22
CA ARG A 21 -6.24 1.13 -9.99
C ARG A 21 -5.70 0.54 -11.31
N ARG A 22 -6.56 0.30 -12.29
CA ARG A 22 -6.13 -0.18 -13.63
C ARG A 22 -5.26 0.85 -14.33
N HIS A 23 -5.62 2.14 -14.28
CA HIS A 23 -4.81 3.24 -14.83
C HIS A 23 -3.45 3.34 -14.13
N PHE A 24 -3.44 3.29 -12.78
CA PHE A 24 -2.21 3.33 -11.99
C PHE A 24 -1.26 2.18 -12.33
N ILE A 25 -1.77 0.94 -12.46
CA ILE A 25 -0.96 -0.24 -12.82
C ILE A 25 -0.35 -0.11 -14.22
N ARG A 26 -0.96 0.65 -15.13
CA ARG A 26 -0.39 0.97 -16.44
C ARG A 26 0.64 2.12 -16.39
N GLY A 27 0.90 2.68 -15.19
CA GLY A 27 1.82 3.80 -15.00
C GLY A 27 1.23 5.16 -15.37
N GLU A 28 -0.08 5.23 -15.59
CA GLU A 28 -0.77 6.47 -15.98
C GLU A 28 -0.98 7.39 -14.77
N ARG A 29 -0.96 8.71 -15.03
CA ARG A 29 -1.37 9.67 -14.02
C ARG A 29 -2.89 9.62 -13.86
N LEU A 30 -3.36 9.64 -12.62
CA LEU A 30 -4.79 9.64 -12.37
C LEU A 30 -5.38 11.04 -12.60
N ASP A 31 -6.45 11.09 -13.41
CA ASP A 31 -7.28 12.27 -13.65
C ASP A 31 -8.72 11.93 -13.21
N VAL A 32 -9.17 12.54 -12.13
CA VAL A 32 -10.50 12.28 -11.56
C VAL A 32 -11.60 12.59 -12.56
N ALA A 33 -11.45 13.66 -13.33
CA ALA A 33 -12.47 14.07 -14.32
C ALA A 33 -12.54 13.06 -15.48
N GLY A 34 -11.38 12.68 -16.05
CA GLY A 34 -11.30 11.71 -17.15
C GLY A 34 -11.79 10.32 -16.74
N LEU A 35 -11.46 9.85 -15.52
CA LEU A 35 -11.99 8.60 -14.97
C LEU A 35 -13.51 8.65 -14.79
N GLY A 36 -14.06 9.82 -14.39
CA GLY A 36 -15.50 10.02 -14.30
C GLY A 36 -16.19 9.91 -15.65
N GLU A 37 -15.60 10.51 -16.69
CA GLU A 37 -16.09 10.43 -18.06
C GLU A 37 -16.09 8.98 -18.58
N GLU A 38 -15.00 8.23 -18.35
CA GLU A 38 -14.90 6.82 -18.73
C GLU A 38 -15.96 5.94 -18.04
N LEU A 39 -16.33 6.26 -16.79
CA LEU A 39 -17.42 5.60 -16.07
C LEU A 39 -18.82 6.08 -16.47
N GLY A 40 -18.93 7.15 -17.25
CA GLY A 40 -20.22 7.75 -17.61
C GLY A 40 -20.89 8.49 -16.46
N ILE A 41 -20.13 9.03 -15.50
CA ILE A 41 -20.63 9.86 -14.39
C ILE A 41 -20.19 11.32 -14.57
N SER A 42 -20.95 12.24 -13.94
CA SER A 42 -20.60 13.66 -14.00
C SER A 42 -19.29 13.95 -13.26
N ARG A 43 -18.56 14.98 -13.70
CA ARG A 43 -17.36 15.49 -13.01
C ARG A 43 -17.61 15.75 -11.53
N ALA A 44 -18.75 16.37 -11.17
CA ALA A 44 -19.11 16.62 -9.78
C ALA A 44 -19.27 15.33 -8.96
N THR A 45 -19.83 14.28 -9.58
CA THR A 45 -19.96 12.95 -8.95
C THR A 45 -18.59 12.30 -8.77
N ALA A 46 -17.72 12.36 -9.79
CA ALA A 46 -16.37 11.81 -9.70
C ALA A 46 -15.57 12.46 -8.56
N TYR A 47 -15.53 13.78 -8.46
CA TYR A 47 -14.84 14.48 -7.36
C TYR A 47 -15.47 14.23 -5.99
N ARG A 48 -16.80 14.10 -5.90
CA ARG A 48 -17.46 13.73 -4.64
C ARG A 48 -17.05 12.34 -4.16
N TRP A 49 -16.79 11.38 -5.08
CA TRP A 49 -16.40 10.01 -4.74
C TRP A 49 -14.89 9.88 -4.49
N ALA A 50 -14.10 10.53 -5.31
CA ALA A 50 -12.64 10.45 -5.27
C ALA A 50 -11.99 11.38 -4.23
N GLY A 51 -12.59 12.53 -3.97
CA GLY A 51 -11.92 13.69 -3.38
C GLY A 51 -11.14 14.44 -4.45
N ASN A 52 -9.84 14.38 -4.39
CA ASN A 52 -8.93 14.91 -5.42
C ASN A 52 -7.99 13.79 -5.94
N GLU A 53 -7.12 14.14 -6.87
CA GLU A 53 -6.16 13.22 -7.47
C GLU A 53 -5.23 12.58 -6.43
N GLU A 54 -4.75 13.33 -5.45
CA GLU A 54 -3.90 12.82 -4.36
C GLU A 54 -4.66 11.81 -3.49
N THR A 55 -5.89 12.15 -3.09
CA THR A 55 -6.74 11.28 -2.28
C THR A 55 -7.03 9.96 -3.02
N LEU A 56 -7.38 10.06 -4.31
CA LEU A 56 -7.65 8.88 -5.14
C LEU A 56 -6.38 8.03 -5.31
N THR A 57 -5.24 8.65 -5.60
CA THR A 57 -3.94 7.98 -5.72
C THR A 57 -3.59 7.25 -4.44
N GLY A 58 -3.75 7.90 -3.29
CA GLY A 58 -3.50 7.29 -1.99
C GLY A 58 -4.42 6.09 -1.72
N ARG A 59 -5.71 6.17 -2.06
CA ARG A 59 -6.65 5.02 -1.93
C ARG A 59 -6.25 3.85 -2.83
N VAL A 60 -5.81 4.13 -4.05
CA VAL A 60 -5.31 3.10 -4.97
C VAL A 60 -4.06 2.43 -4.42
N ILE A 61 -3.07 3.22 -3.99
CA ILE A 61 -1.83 2.69 -3.40
C ILE A 61 -2.14 1.87 -2.13
N ALA A 62 -3.02 2.36 -1.25
CA ALA A 62 -3.44 1.63 -0.05
C ALA A 62 -4.05 0.27 -0.40
N SER A 63 -4.93 0.21 -1.41
CA SER A 63 -5.55 -1.05 -1.84
C SER A 63 -4.53 -2.05 -2.43
N LEU A 64 -3.53 -1.56 -3.15
CA LEU A 64 -2.43 -2.38 -3.69
C LEU A 64 -1.50 -2.86 -2.57
N ALA A 65 -1.18 -2.00 -1.60
CA ALA A 65 -0.37 -2.34 -0.44
C ALA A 65 -1.06 -3.41 0.42
N GLU A 66 -2.36 -3.28 0.64
CA GLU A 66 -3.16 -4.28 1.36
C GLU A 66 -3.14 -5.65 0.67
N ALA A 67 -3.38 -5.68 -0.64
CA ALA A 67 -3.35 -6.93 -1.41
C ALA A 67 -1.95 -7.57 -1.40
N THR A 68 -0.90 -6.74 -1.49
CA THR A 68 0.50 -7.17 -1.44
C THR A 68 0.85 -7.74 -0.07
N PHE A 69 0.50 -7.06 1.02
CA PHE A 69 0.74 -7.53 2.38
C PHE A 69 0.10 -8.90 2.62
N ARG A 70 -1.21 -9.05 2.35
CA ARG A 70 -1.91 -10.34 2.48
C ARG A 70 -1.24 -11.46 1.69
N ARG A 71 -0.79 -11.16 0.47
CA ARG A 71 -0.06 -12.12 -0.35
C ARG A 71 1.29 -12.48 0.28
N CYS A 72 2.07 -11.51 0.72
CA CYS A 72 3.37 -11.74 1.34
C CYS A 72 3.26 -12.57 2.62
N VAL A 73 2.27 -12.29 3.49
CA VAL A 73 1.99 -13.08 4.69
C VAL A 73 1.61 -14.51 4.33
N LYS A 74 0.75 -14.72 3.32
CA LYS A 74 0.32 -16.05 2.86
C LYS A 74 1.48 -16.87 2.25
N GLU A 75 2.39 -16.21 1.52
CA GLU A 75 3.52 -16.85 0.85
C GLU A 75 4.78 -16.93 1.72
N ALA A 76 4.76 -16.31 2.91
CA ALA A 76 5.90 -16.28 3.82
C ALA A 76 6.31 -17.68 4.28
N ARG A 77 7.63 -17.90 4.31
CA ARG A 77 8.24 -19.16 4.68
C ARG A 77 8.93 -19.03 6.04
N GLY A 78 9.16 -20.17 6.68
CA GLY A 78 9.74 -20.22 8.02
C GLY A 78 8.67 -20.32 9.09
N LYS A 79 9.09 -20.14 10.35
CA LYS A 79 8.24 -20.12 11.55
C LYS A 79 8.64 -18.96 12.44
N GLY A 80 7.72 -18.49 13.26
CA GLY A 80 7.98 -17.43 14.22
C GLY A 80 8.54 -16.18 13.54
N LEU A 81 9.60 -15.62 14.09
CA LEU A 81 10.23 -14.39 13.57
C LEU A 81 10.78 -14.52 12.16
N ASP A 82 11.25 -15.70 11.74
CA ASP A 82 11.73 -15.89 10.37
C ASP A 82 10.60 -15.78 9.33
N LYS A 83 9.38 -16.21 9.68
CA LYS A 83 8.18 -16.00 8.86
C LYS A 83 7.85 -14.52 8.70
N VAL A 84 7.94 -13.76 9.80
CA VAL A 84 7.74 -12.30 9.76
C VAL A 84 8.76 -11.65 8.85
N LEU A 85 10.05 -11.93 9.03
CA LEU A 85 11.13 -11.37 8.22
C LEU A 85 11.07 -11.77 6.74
N ASP A 86 10.59 -12.97 6.42
CA ASP A 86 10.39 -13.39 5.02
C ASP A 86 9.23 -12.63 4.36
N ALA A 87 8.13 -12.38 5.08
CA ALA A 87 7.03 -11.56 4.60
C ALA A 87 7.47 -10.12 4.34
N GLU A 88 8.20 -9.50 5.27
CA GLU A 88 8.74 -8.15 5.14
C GLU A 88 9.68 -8.05 3.92
N ARG A 89 10.62 -8.98 3.79
CA ARG A 89 11.54 -9.04 2.66
C ARG A 89 10.81 -9.12 1.32
N ARG A 90 9.76 -9.94 1.23
CA ARG A 90 8.92 -10.06 0.01
C ARG A 90 8.21 -8.76 -0.29
N GLY A 91 7.59 -8.15 0.72
CA GLY A 91 6.91 -6.87 0.59
C GLY A 91 7.82 -5.77 0.07
N LEU A 92 8.97 -5.59 0.71
CA LEU A 92 9.98 -4.60 0.31
C LEU A 92 10.48 -4.84 -1.12
N ARG A 93 10.84 -6.08 -1.48
CA ARG A 93 11.28 -6.42 -2.84
C ARG A 93 10.20 -6.15 -3.89
N TYR A 94 8.95 -6.50 -3.59
CA TYR A 94 7.84 -6.23 -4.48
C TYR A 94 7.67 -4.72 -4.69
N MET A 95 7.61 -3.93 -3.62
CA MET A 95 7.42 -2.48 -3.73
C MET A 95 8.60 -1.80 -4.43
N ALA A 96 9.84 -2.20 -4.14
CA ALA A 96 11.03 -1.67 -4.78
C ALA A 96 11.07 -1.94 -6.30
N SER A 97 10.53 -3.07 -6.74
CA SER A 97 10.51 -3.49 -8.16
C SER A 97 9.21 -3.16 -8.91
N PHE A 98 8.18 -2.67 -8.22
CA PHE A 98 6.88 -2.38 -8.85
C PHE A 98 6.94 -1.10 -9.66
N ALA A 99 7.21 -1.22 -10.96
CA ALA A 99 7.45 -0.11 -11.87
C ALA A 99 6.38 1.01 -11.82
N PRO A 100 5.05 0.74 -11.77
CA PRO A 100 4.05 1.80 -11.67
C PRO A 100 4.18 2.63 -10.38
N TYR A 101 4.56 2.00 -9.27
CA TYR A 101 4.79 2.69 -8.01
C TYR A 101 6.05 3.55 -8.05
N ARG A 102 7.14 3.02 -8.62
CA ARG A 102 8.38 3.79 -8.82
C ARG A 102 8.15 4.99 -9.73
N ALA A 103 7.45 4.81 -10.85
CA ALA A 103 7.07 5.89 -11.76
C ALA A 103 6.19 6.97 -11.07
N PHE A 104 5.32 6.59 -10.12
CA PHE A 104 4.59 7.54 -9.29
C PHE A 104 5.55 8.36 -8.42
N LEU A 105 6.45 7.71 -7.68
CA LEU A 105 7.41 8.36 -6.79
C LEU A 105 8.37 9.31 -7.53
N GLU A 106 8.78 8.94 -8.74
CA GLU A 106 9.69 9.75 -9.58
C GLU A 106 8.97 10.96 -10.23
N ARG A 107 7.68 10.84 -10.51
CA ARG A 107 6.89 11.88 -11.18
C ARG A 107 6.42 12.97 -10.23
N GLU A 108 6.04 12.61 -9.02
CA GLU A 108 5.59 13.57 -8.02
C GLU A 108 6.80 14.13 -7.25
N ASP A 109 6.66 15.33 -6.68
CA ASP A 109 7.69 15.82 -5.76
C ASP A 109 7.74 14.97 -4.48
N ALA A 110 8.92 14.91 -3.85
CA ALA A 110 9.13 14.06 -2.68
C ALA A 110 8.17 14.38 -1.53
N MET A 111 7.81 15.65 -1.31
CA MET A 111 6.91 16.06 -0.24
C MET A 111 5.49 15.53 -0.48
N THR A 112 4.99 15.65 -1.70
CA THR A 112 3.68 15.11 -2.10
C THR A 112 3.65 13.58 -2.00
N SER A 113 4.69 12.91 -2.50
CA SER A 113 4.82 11.46 -2.40
C SER A 113 4.78 11.00 -0.94
N MET A 114 5.60 11.61 -0.07
CA MET A 114 5.67 11.25 1.36
C MET A 114 4.35 11.55 2.09
N ARG A 115 3.65 12.63 1.74
CA ARG A 115 2.33 12.92 2.31
C ARG A 115 1.31 11.81 1.99
N ILE A 116 1.35 11.23 0.80
CA ILE A 116 0.45 10.17 0.38
C ILE A 116 0.82 8.84 1.05
N VAL A 117 2.11 8.46 1.04
CA VAL A 117 2.52 7.09 1.38
C VAL A 117 3.01 6.90 2.82
N ALA A 118 3.59 7.93 3.45
CA ALA A 118 4.28 7.84 4.74
C ALA A 118 3.75 8.83 5.81
N SER A 119 2.59 9.45 5.59
CA SER A 119 1.96 10.35 6.55
C SER A 119 0.92 9.63 7.40
N LYS A 120 0.84 10.01 8.68
CA LYS A 120 -0.21 9.56 9.60
C LYS A 120 -1.62 9.94 9.15
N ASP A 121 -1.74 11.01 8.37
CA ASP A 121 -3.00 11.53 7.84
C ASP A 121 -3.30 11.00 6.42
N GLY A 122 -2.35 10.27 5.84
CA GLY A 122 -2.50 9.59 4.55
C GLY A 122 -3.20 8.23 4.69
N PRO A 123 -3.70 7.67 3.58
CA PRO A 123 -4.42 6.39 3.62
C PRO A 123 -3.50 5.16 3.72
N VAL A 124 -2.21 5.27 3.38
CA VAL A 124 -1.32 4.12 3.22
C VAL A 124 -0.70 3.69 4.55
N GLN A 125 0.05 4.58 5.20
CA GLN A 125 0.79 4.25 6.42
C GLN A 125 -0.12 3.74 7.57
N PRO A 126 -1.25 4.40 7.92
CA PRO A 126 -2.11 3.88 8.98
C PRO A 126 -2.71 2.51 8.66
N LEU A 127 -3.00 2.23 7.40
CA LEU A 127 -3.46 0.91 6.96
C LEU A 127 -2.36 -0.14 7.17
N GLN A 128 -1.13 0.14 6.76
CA GLN A 128 0.00 -0.78 6.93
C GLN A 128 0.27 -1.06 8.40
N ILE A 129 0.28 -0.03 9.26
CA ILE A 129 0.47 -0.22 10.70
C ILE A 129 -0.61 -1.15 11.28
N ARG A 130 -1.89 -0.92 10.96
CA ARG A 130 -2.98 -1.79 11.44
C ARG A 130 -2.83 -3.23 10.99
N GLN A 131 -2.51 -3.46 9.70
CA GLN A 131 -2.35 -4.82 9.17
C GLN A 131 -1.19 -5.58 9.82
N HIS A 132 -0.06 -4.91 10.05
CA HIS A 132 1.07 -5.49 10.76
C HIS A 132 0.71 -5.76 12.23
N GLU A 133 0.03 -4.83 12.90
CA GLU A 133 -0.44 -5.00 14.28
C GLU A 133 -1.38 -6.19 14.41
N GLU A 134 -2.39 -6.31 13.56
CA GLU A 134 -3.34 -7.43 13.55
C GLU A 134 -2.61 -8.77 13.36
N TRP A 135 -1.73 -8.84 12.38
CA TRP A 135 -0.95 -10.05 12.13
C TRP A 135 0.01 -10.40 13.24
N LEU A 136 0.75 -9.44 13.79
CA LEU A 136 1.66 -9.69 14.93
C LEU A 136 0.88 -10.13 16.17
N ARG A 137 -0.30 -9.55 16.41
CA ARG A 137 -1.19 -9.97 17.51
C ARG A 137 -1.62 -11.42 17.34
N GLU A 138 -2.05 -11.85 16.16
CA GLU A 138 -2.41 -13.24 15.86
C GLU A 138 -1.23 -14.20 16.15
N LEU A 139 -0.01 -13.82 15.75
CA LEU A 139 1.18 -14.64 15.99
C LEU A 139 1.55 -14.73 17.48
N VAL A 140 1.36 -13.67 18.25
CA VAL A 140 1.56 -13.67 19.70
C VAL A 140 0.49 -14.51 20.39
N GLU A 141 -0.78 -14.34 20.05
CA GLU A 141 -1.91 -15.09 20.62
C GLU A 141 -1.81 -16.59 20.34
N SER A 142 -1.29 -16.96 19.17
CA SER A 142 -1.03 -18.37 18.82
C SER A 142 0.24 -18.95 19.47
N GLY A 143 1.05 -18.12 20.12
CA GLY A 143 2.33 -18.53 20.71
C GLY A 143 3.44 -18.78 19.68
N GLU A 144 3.27 -18.33 18.42
CA GLU A 144 4.29 -18.46 17.39
C GLU A 144 5.47 -17.52 17.60
N ILE A 145 5.23 -16.35 18.22
CA ILE A 145 6.27 -15.36 18.56
C ILE A 145 6.03 -14.74 19.94
N GLU A 146 7.10 -14.22 20.51
CA GLU A 146 7.07 -13.29 21.64
C GLU A 146 7.63 -11.94 21.19
N LEU A 147 7.07 -10.85 21.68
CA LEU A 147 7.52 -9.49 21.38
C LEU A 147 7.96 -8.79 22.66
N SER A 148 9.02 -8.01 22.59
CA SER A 148 9.53 -7.19 23.70
C SER A 148 8.69 -5.94 24.00
N VAL A 149 7.80 -5.56 23.07
CA VAL A 149 6.85 -4.44 23.17
C VAL A 149 5.48 -4.91 22.66
N ASP A 150 4.44 -4.09 22.87
CA ASP A 150 3.11 -4.40 22.36
C ASP A 150 3.07 -4.47 20.82
N PRO A 151 2.12 -5.23 20.22
CA PRO A 151 2.04 -5.43 18.77
C PRO A 151 1.90 -4.14 17.97
N HIS A 152 1.23 -3.11 18.50
CA HIS A 152 1.09 -1.83 17.82
C HIS A 152 2.44 -1.10 17.71
N THR A 153 3.18 -1.01 18.82
CA THR A 153 4.51 -0.40 18.84
C THR A 153 5.48 -1.13 17.89
N MET A 154 5.45 -2.47 17.89
CA MET A 154 6.27 -3.25 16.98
C MET A 154 5.87 -3.03 15.51
N ALA A 155 4.57 -3.05 15.20
CA ALA A 155 4.06 -2.77 13.87
C ALA A 155 4.49 -1.40 13.36
N TYR A 156 4.37 -0.37 14.21
CA TYR A 156 4.85 0.98 13.91
C TYR A 156 6.35 0.99 13.59
N ALA A 157 7.17 0.34 14.42
CA ALA A 157 8.62 0.28 14.22
C ALA A 157 9.01 -0.43 12.92
N LEU A 158 8.34 -1.55 12.58
CA LEU A 158 8.58 -2.28 11.33
C LEU A 158 8.21 -1.45 10.11
N VAL A 159 7.03 -0.83 10.10
CA VAL A 159 6.56 0.01 8.99
C VAL A 159 7.50 1.20 8.81
N ARG A 160 7.88 1.90 9.89
CA ARG A 160 8.83 3.05 9.80
C ARG A 160 10.21 2.62 9.33
N THR A 161 10.69 1.44 9.74
CA THR A 161 11.95 0.88 9.23
C THR A 161 11.84 0.56 7.75
N ALA A 162 10.75 -0.07 7.31
CA ALA A 162 10.49 -0.33 5.89
C ALA A 162 10.52 0.95 5.05
N GLU A 163 9.81 1.99 5.49
CA GLU A 163 9.75 3.29 4.82
C GLU A 163 11.12 3.96 4.74
N ALA A 164 11.92 3.94 5.82
CA ALA A 164 13.24 4.55 5.84
C ALA A 164 14.18 3.98 4.78
N PHE A 165 14.09 2.68 4.50
CA PHE A 165 14.92 2.04 3.48
C PHE A 165 14.28 2.04 2.09
N LEU A 166 12.96 1.93 1.99
CA LEU A 166 12.24 1.93 0.71
C LEU A 166 12.29 3.30 0.01
N TYR A 167 12.32 4.37 0.79
CA TYR A 167 12.34 5.75 0.30
C TYR A 167 13.68 6.46 0.54
N ALA A 168 14.76 5.70 0.78
CA ALA A 168 16.09 6.25 1.06
C ALA A 168 16.59 7.16 -0.07
N ASP A 169 16.31 6.78 -1.32
CA ASP A 169 16.65 7.56 -2.51
C ASP A 169 15.92 8.91 -2.58
N LEU A 170 14.65 8.95 -2.17
CA LEU A 170 13.84 10.18 -2.16
C LEU A 170 14.15 11.10 -0.97
N ILE A 171 14.50 10.52 0.18
CA ILE A 171 14.68 11.26 1.43
C ILE A 171 16.14 11.71 1.62
N ALA A 172 17.09 10.82 1.33
CA ALA A 172 18.50 11.01 1.62
C ALA A 172 19.43 10.95 0.39
N GLY A 173 18.89 10.58 -0.79
CA GLY A 173 19.70 10.35 -1.99
C GLY A 173 20.58 9.11 -1.88
N GLU A 174 20.21 8.16 -1.03
CA GLU A 174 20.91 6.90 -0.81
C GLU A 174 20.24 5.76 -1.58
N ASP A 175 21.00 4.73 -1.93
CA ASP A 175 20.45 3.53 -2.55
C ASP A 175 19.57 2.73 -1.57
N MET A 176 18.50 2.15 -2.07
CA MET A 176 17.65 1.24 -1.30
C MET A 176 18.43 -0.03 -0.91
N ASP A 177 18.49 -0.34 0.38
CA ASP A 177 19.14 -1.53 0.92
C ASP A 177 18.16 -2.40 1.70
N ILE A 178 17.50 -3.32 0.99
CA ILE A 178 16.49 -4.21 1.59
C ILE A 178 17.13 -5.18 2.59
N ASP A 179 18.32 -5.66 2.34
CA ASP A 179 18.96 -6.62 3.23
C ASP A 179 19.36 -5.95 4.56
N LYS A 180 19.76 -4.68 4.51
CA LYS A 180 20.00 -3.87 5.71
C LYS A 180 18.70 -3.60 6.46
N ALA A 181 17.60 -3.27 5.76
CA ALA A 181 16.29 -3.12 6.38
C ALA A 181 15.89 -4.37 7.18
N ILE A 182 16.02 -5.56 6.57
CA ILE A 182 15.71 -6.83 7.21
C ILE A 182 16.65 -7.14 8.39
N ALA A 183 17.92 -6.76 8.29
CA ALA A 183 18.86 -6.91 9.41
C ALA A 183 18.44 -6.04 10.63
N VAL A 184 18.00 -4.80 10.39
CA VAL A 184 17.46 -3.91 11.43
C VAL A 184 16.16 -4.49 12.03
N MET A 185 15.21 -4.91 11.18
CA MET A 185 13.96 -5.52 11.64
C MET A 185 14.19 -6.78 12.50
N ARG A 186 15.20 -7.59 12.14
CA ARG A 186 15.61 -8.75 12.97
C ARG A 186 16.09 -8.36 14.36
N LEU A 187 16.72 -7.20 14.52
CA LEU A 187 17.13 -6.69 15.85
C LEU A 187 15.95 -6.17 16.67
N LEU A 188 14.96 -5.55 16.01
CA LEU A 188 13.75 -5.06 16.66
C LEU A 188 12.86 -6.19 17.18
N LEU A 189 12.82 -7.32 16.46
CA LEU A 189 11.98 -8.48 16.77
C LEU A 189 12.59 -9.45 17.81
N ARG A 190 13.81 -9.19 18.29
CA ARG A 190 14.48 -9.97 19.35
C ARG A 190 14.10 -9.44 20.73
#